data_cd6df1e49c2763997897f88df7be902c
#
_entry.id   cd6df1e49c2763997897f88df7be902c
#
_cell.length_a   1.000
_cell.length_b   1.000
_cell.length_c   1.000
_cell.angle_alpha   90.00
_cell.angle_beta   90.00
_cell.angle_gamma   90.00
#
_symmetry.space_group_name_H-M   'P 1'
#
loop_
_entity.id
_entity.type
_entity.pdbx_description
1 polymer ?
#
loop_
_entity_poly.entity_id
_entity_poly.type
_entity_poly.pdbx_seq_one_letter_code
_entity_poly.pdbx_strand_id
1 'polypeptide(L)'
;MATPREFEAACPTCGPGIYAIEDGSRLRVGLTSDLSRFVRRQRGPVRIRDVLRLEPGRAPHVWRALLGALQAQGHVPRECQFEGGAARDVAANMARHGSRLTAQDIRDRARRVRHSSSDSVASTRLESGSQTPPGHQTQHSFPPMFQKVLDEIGADD
;
A
#
# COMPACT_ATOMS: atom_id res chain seq x y z
N MET A 1 14.06 9.46 -0.46
CA MET A 1 13.43 8.23 -0.96
C MET A 1 12.79 7.49 0.20
N ALA A 2 11.62 6.90 -0.01
CA ALA A 2 10.96 6.08 0.98
C ALA A 2 11.23 4.59 0.72
N THR A 3 11.26 3.80 1.78
CA THR A 3 11.38 2.35 1.71
C THR A 3 10.02 1.68 1.54
N PRO A 4 9.95 0.44 1.03
CA PRO A 4 8.70 -0.33 1.00
C PRO A 4 8.02 -0.47 2.36
N ARG A 5 8.79 -0.62 3.44
CA ARG A 5 8.25 -0.69 4.82
C ARG A 5 7.61 0.61 5.28
N GLU A 6 8.20 1.75 4.94
CA GLU A 6 7.61 3.06 5.24
C GLU A 6 6.33 3.28 4.46
N PHE A 7 6.29 2.86 3.20
CA PHE A 7 5.07 2.91 2.39
C PHE A 7 3.96 2.03 2.97
N GLU A 8 4.27 0.81 3.36
CA GLU A 8 3.30 -0.11 3.97
C GLU A 8 2.71 0.46 5.27
N ALA A 9 3.54 1.06 6.11
CA ALA A 9 3.07 1.74 7.32
C ALA A 9 2.21 2.97 7.00
N ALA A 10 2.58 3.75 5.99
CA ALA A 10 1.86 4.97 5.59
C ALA A 10 0.55 4.70 4.85
N CYS A 11 0.47 3.58 4.14
CA CYS A 11 -0.65 3.22 3.28
C CYS A 11 -0.86 1.70 3.24
N PRO A 12 -1.38 1.11 4.29
CA PRO A 12 -1.55 -0.35 4.40
C PRO A 12 -2.52 -0.92 3.36
N THR A 13 -3.49 -0.11 2.92
CA THR A 13 -4.49 -0.46 1.90
C THR A 13 -4.58 0.64 0.86
N CYS A 14 -3.70 0.62 -0.11
CA CYS A 14 -3.75 1.49 -1.28
C CYS A 14 -4.21 0.70 -2.50
N GLY A 15 -5.31 1.15 -3.11
CA GLY A 15 -5.85 0.59 -4.34
C GLY A 15 -5.02 0.93 -5.59
N PRO A 16 -5.70 1.13 -6.73
CA PRO A 16 -5.04 1.42 -8.00
C PRO A 16 -4.19 2.69 -7.97
N GLY A 17 -3.14 2.70 -8.76
CA GLY A 17 -2.34 3.89 -8.90
C GLY A 17 -1.10 3.73 -9.75
N ILE A 18 -0.39 4.83 -9.92
CA ILE A 18 0.89 4.91 -10.62
C ILE A 18 1.99 5.02 -9.58
N TYR A 19 3.04 4.27 -9.77
CA TYR A 19 4.23 4.30 -8.94
C TYR A 19 5.43 4.81 -9.72
N ALA A 20 6.34 5.49 -9.06
CA ALA A 20 7.68 5.83 -9.54
C ALA A 20 8.69 5.34 -8.49
N ILE A 21 9.47 4.35 -8.85
CA ILE A 21 10.48 3.73 -7.99
C ILE A 21 11.86 3.80 -8.62
N GLU A 22 12.87 4.02 -7.79
CA GLU A 22 14.26 3.95 -8.23
C GLU A 22 14.83 2.56 -7.96
N ASP A 23 15.46 2.02 -8.99
CA ASP A 23 16.17 0.76 -8.99
C ASP A 23 17.57 1.02 -9.56
N GLY A 24 18.51 1.28 -8.67
CA GLY A 24 19.84 1.77 -9.06
C GLY A 24 19.77 3.16 -9.73
N SER A 25 20.26 3.27 -10.96
CA SER A 25 20.26 4.52 -11.75
C SER A 25 18.99 4.72 -12.59
N ARG A 26 18.07 3.76 -12.58
CA ARG A 26 16.88 3.77 -13.42
C ARG A 26 15.64 4.12 -12.62
N LEU A 27 14.71 4.82 -13.26
CA LEU A 27 13.39 5.12 -12.74
C LEU A 27 12.39 4.18 -13.40
N ARG A 28 11.77 3.31 -12.63
CA ARG A 28 10.67 2.46 -13.08
C ARG A 28 9.36 3.12 -12.74
N VAL A 29 8.54 3.38 -13.75
CA VAL A 29 7.22 3.98 -13.62
C VAL A 29 6.20 3.02 -14.17
N GLY A 30 5.11 2.79 -13.46
CA GLY A 30 4.10 1.86 -13.93
C GLY A 30 2.75 2.06 -13.25
N LEU A 31 1.76 1.45 -13.87
CA LEU A 31 0.39 1.36 -13.35
C LEU A 31 0.20 0.01 -12.65
N THR A 32 -0.47 0.04 -11.52
CA THR A 32 -0.90 -1.17 -10.81
C THR A 32 -2.33 -1.04 -10.32
N SER A 33 -3.04 -2.15 -10.25
CA SER A 33 -4.38 -2.23 -9.66
C SER A 33 -4.36 -2.19 -8.13
N ASP A 34 -3.20 -2.45 -7.51
CA ASP A 34 -3.04 -2.44 -6.06
C ASP A 34 -1.60 -2.04 -5.70
N LEU A 35 -1.44 -0.79 -5.29
CA LEU A 35 -0.16 -0.23 -4.89
C LEU A 35 0.43 -0.94 -3.66
N SER A 36 -0.39 -1.29 -2.67
CA SER A 36 0.08 -1.95 -1.46
C SER A 36 0.63 -3.33 -1.77
N ARG A 37 -0.09 -4.11 -2.57
CA ARG A 37 0.34 -5.44 -3.00
C ARG A 37 1.57 -5.38 -3.89
N PHE A 38 1.63 -4.41 -4.80
CA PHE A 38 2.78 -4.19 -5.66
C PHE A 38 4.04 -3.92 -4.83
N VAL A 39 3.97 -2.96 -3.89
CA VAL A 39 5.13 -2.56 -3.06
C VAL A 39 5.62 -3.71 -2.17
N ARG A 40 4.71 -4.48 -1.56
CA ARG A 40 5.08 -5.66 -0.74
C ARG A 40 5.84 -6.73 -1.52
N ARG A 41 5.60 -6.83 -2.81
CA ARG A 41 6.27 -7.80 -3.69
C ARG A 41 7.65 -7.36 -4.15
N GLN A 42 8.00 -6.09 -3.95
CA GLN A 42 9.33 -5.61 -4.34
C GLN A 42 10.40 -6.23 -3.44
N ARG A 43 11.34 -6.89 -4.06
CA ARG A 43 12.52 -7.47 -3.39
C ARG A 43 13.75 -6.65 -3.78
N GLY A 44 14.66 -6.46 -2.84
CA GLY A 44 15.90 -5.73 -3.07
C GLY A 44 15.87 -4.26 -2.61
N PRO A 45 16.87 -3.47 -2.94
CA PRO A 45 17.06 -2.10 -2.45
C PRO A 45 16.21 -1.06 -3.21
N VAL A 46 14.96 -1.42 -3.51
CA VAL A 46 14.02 -0.54 -4.21
C VAL A 46 13.65 0.66 -3.33
N ARG A 47 13.64 1.84 -3.93
CA ARG A 47 13.30 3.09 -3.25
C ARG A 47 12.11 3.76 -3.93
N ILE A 48 11.06 4.02 -3.16
CA ILE A 48 9.86 4.67 -3.64
C ILE A 48 10.11 6.18 -3.67
N ARG A 49 9.91 6.78 -4.84
CA ARG A 49 10.04 8.20 -5.06
C ARG A 49 8.71 8.91 -4.94
N ASP A 50 7.75 8.47 -5.74
CA ASP A 50 6.42 9.07 -5.85
C ASP A 50 5.37 8.00 -6.07
N VAL A 51 4.18 8.24 -5.56
CA VAL A 51 2.99 7.42 -5.77
C VAL A 51 1.79 8.31 -6.03
N LEU A 52 1.02 8.00 -7.07
CA LEU A 52 -0.24 8.65 -7.38
C LEU A 52 -1.37 7.62 -7.20
N ARG A 53 -2.24 7.85 -6.22
CA ARG A 53 -3.45 7.05 -6.03
C ARG A 53 -4.52 7.47 -7.02
N LEU A 54 -5.19 6.51 -7.61
CA LEU A 54 -6.20 6.75 -8.63
C LEU A 54 -7.46 5.93 -8.34
N GLU A 55 -8.59 6.42 -8.82
CA GLU A 55 -9.81 5.62 -8.89
C GLU A 55 -9.68 4.56 -10.00
N PRO A 56 -10.25 3.36 -9.81
CA PRO A 56 -10.09 2.24 -10.76
C PRO A 56 -10.43 2.62 -12.21
N GLY A 57 -11.54 3.32 -12.43
CA GLY A 57 -12.00 3.72 -13.76
C GLY A 57 -11.13 4.80 -14.43
N ARG A 58 -10.40 5.60 -13.66
CA ARG A 58 -9.52 6.66 -14.18
C ARG A 58 -8.11 6.20 -14.46
N ALA A 59 -7.66 5.15 -13.80
CA ALA A 59 -6.27 4.71 -13.83
C ALA A 59 -5.71 4.48 -15.25
N PRO A 60 -6.39 3.77 -16.17
CA PRO A 60 -5.88 3.57 -17.53
C PRO A 60 -5.79 4.86 -18.35
N HIS A 61 -6.72 5.80 -18.17
CA HIS A 61 -6.70 7.08 -18.88
C HIS A 61 -5.55 7.97 -18.41
N VAL A 62 -5.37 8.07 -17.11
CA VAL A 62 -4.26 8.84 -16.51
C VAL A 62 -2.91 8.25 -16.91
N TRP A 63 -2.79 6.94 -16.94
CA TRP A 63 -1.57 6.26 -17.39
C TRP A 63 -1.20 6.61 -18.83
N ARG A 64 -2.17 6.55 -19.76
CA ARG A 64 -1.94 6.93 -21.17
C ARG A 64 -1.56 8.40 -21.32
N ALA A 65 -2.24 9.29 -20.60
CA ALA A 65 -1.94 10.72 -20.61
C ALA A 65 -0.53 11.01 -20.08
N LEU A 66 -0.13 10.34 -19.00
CA LEU A 66 1.22 10.43 -18.43
C LEU A 66 2.28 9.98 -19.44
N LEU A 67 2.11 8.81 -20.06
CA LEU A 67 3.05 8.31 -21.05
C LEU A 67 3.14 9.23 -22.27
N GLY A 68 2.02 9.72 -22.78
CA GLY A 68 2.00 10.65 -23.91
C GLY A 68 2.73 11.96 -23.59
N ALA A 69 2.56 12.51 -22.39
CA ALA A 69 3.25 13.70 -21.95
C ALA A 69 4.78 13.49 -21.83
N LEU A 70 5.19 12.35 -21.28
CA LEU A 70 6.61 12.01 -21.16
C LEU A 70 7.26 11.79 -22.50
N GLN A 71 6.58 11.13 -23.45
CA GLN A 71 7.06 10.95 -24.82
C GLN A 71 7.21 12.29 -25.55
N ALA A 72 6.24 13.20 -25.40
CA ALA A 72 6.32 14.55 -25.96
C ALA A 72 7.49 15.36 -25.39
N GLN A 73 7.94 15.05 -24.18
CA GLN A 73 9.11 15.63 -23.53
C GLN A 73 10.44 14.93 -23.91
N GLY A 74 10.38 13.96 -24.82
CA GLY A 74 11.56 13.22 -25.30
C GLY A 74 11.95 12.01 -24.44
N HIS A 75 11.14 11.64 -23.45
CA HIS A 75 11.41 10.46 -22.62
C HIS A 75 10.79 9.21 -23.26
N VAL A 76 11.62 8.32 -23.78
CA VAL A 76 11.17 7.05 -24.38
C VAL A 76 11.33 5.93 -23.35
N PRO A 77 10.25 5.32 -22.89
CA PRO A 77 10.36 4.21 -21.95
C PRO A 77 10.88 2.95 -22.63
N ARG A 78 11.79 2.26 -21.96
CA ARG A 78 12.15 0.88 -22.30
C ARG A 78 11.57 -0.02 -21.21
N GLU A 79 10.58 -0.85 -21.55
CA GLU A 79 9.92 -1.75 -20.58
C GLU A 79 9.45 -1.04 -19.28
N CYS A 80 8.80 0.10 -19.41
CA CYS A 80 8.38 0.95 -18.30
C CYS A 80 9.53 1.53 -17.44
N GLN A 81 10.76 1.49 -17.94
CA GLN A 81 11.92 2.10 -17.31
C GLN A 81 12.32 3.38 -18.06
N PHE A 82 12.64 4.40 -17.28
CA PHE A 82 13.14 5.68 -17.75
C PHE A 82 14.55 5.91 -17.20
N GLU A 83 15.30 6.75 -17.86
CA GLU A 83 16.54 7.25 -17.29
C GLU A 83 16.27 8.13 -16.08
N GLY A 84 17.20 8.21 -15.13
CA GLY A 84 17.02 8.96 -13.88
C GLY A 84 16.69 10.45 -14.09
N GLY A 85 17.12 11.03 -15.23
CA GLY A 85 16.79 12.40 -15.62
C GLY A 85 15.30 12.66 -15.84
N ALA A 86 14.50 11.65 -16.18
CA ALA A 86 13.06 11.77 -16.34
C ALA A 86 12.29 11.97 -15.02
N ALA A 87 12.93 11.79 -13.88
CA ALA A 87 12.27 11.76 -12.57
C ALA A 87 11.51 13.05 -12.26
N ARG A 88 12.04 14.21 -12.63
CA ARG A 88 11.39 15.51 -12.42
C ARG A 88 10.11 15.64 -13.24
N ASP A 89 10.18 15.23 -14.50
CA ASP A 89 9.07 15.34 -15.44
C ASP A 89 7.97 14.32 -15.11
N VAL A 90 8.34 13.11 -14.68
CA VAL A 90 7.41 12.12 -14.15
C VAL A 90 6.66 12.70 -12.94
N ALA A 91 7.37 13.27 -11.98
CA ALA A 91 6.76 13.87 -10.79
C ALA A 91 5.82 15.03 -11.15
N ALA A 92 6.22 15.92 -12.06
CA ALA A 92 5.41 17.05 -12.50
C ALA A 92 4.14 16.58 -13.23
N ASN A 93 4.26 15.58 -14.12
CA ASN A 93 3.10 15.04 -14.82
C ASN A 93 2.16 14.28 -13.87
N MET A 94 2.66 13.50 -12.91
CA MET A 94 1.83 12.85 -11.90
C MET A 94 1.01 13.88 -11.09
N ALA A 95 1.63 15.00 -10.70
CA ALA A 95 0.97 16.06 -9.93
C ALA A 95 -0.22 16.72 -10.66
N ARG A 96 -0.26 16.68 -11.99
CA ARG A 96 -1.38 17.21 -12.79
C ARG A 96 -2.64 16.36 -12.69
N HIS A 97 -2.52 15.10 -12.31
CA HIS A 97 -3.61 14.13 -12.32
C HIS A 97 -4.20 13.85 -10.93
N GLY A 98 -3.60 14.35 -9.86
CA GLY A 98 -4.11 14.17 -8.51
C GLY A 98 -3.08 14.39 -7.42
N SER A 99 -3.49 14.12 -6.19
CA SER A 99 -2.63 14.24 -5.01
C SER A 99 -1.56 13.15 -5.02
N ARG A 100 -0.37 13.55 -5.38
CA ARG A 100 0.82 12.72 -5.35
C ARG A 100 1.34 12.58 -3.91
N LEU A 101 1.71 11.38 -3.52
CA LEU A 101 2.45 11.12 -2.30
C LEU A 101 3.94 11.06 -2.63
N THR A 102 4.68 12.02 -2.15
CA THR A 102 6.14 12.04 -2.28
C THR A 102 6.78 11.10 -1.26
N ALA A 103 8.05 10.78 -1.47
CA ALA A 103 8.83 10.02 -0.50
C ALA A 103 8.83 10.68 0.90
N GLN A 104 8.77 12.01 0.97
CA GLN A 104 8.69 12.73 2.24
C GLN A 104 7.33 12.51 2.92
N ASP A 105 6.22 12.65 2.17
CA ASP A 105 4.88 12.42 2.70
C ASP A 105 4.72 10.99 3.25
N ILE A 106 5.28 10.01 2.54
CA ILE A 106 5.27 8.61 2.95
C ILE A 106 6.02 8.44 4.28
N ARG A 107 7.21 9.01 4.43
CA ARG A 107 8.00 8.94 5.67
C ARG A 107 7.29 9.62 6.83
N ASP A 108 6.71 10.78 6.61
CA ASP A 108 6.03 11.56 7.65
C ASP A 108 4.76 10.85 8.13
N ARG A 109 4.01 10.23 7.22
CA ARG A 109 2.87 9.38 7.58
C ARG A 109 3.30 8.14 8.37
N ALA A 110 4.35 7.45 7.92
CA ALA A 110 4.87 6.28 8.61
C ALA A 110 5.35 6.60 10.03
N ARG A 111 5.96 7.75 10.25
CA ARG A 111 6.36 8.22 11.58
C ARG A 111 5.14 8.45 12.47
N ARG A 112 4.11 9.12 11.99
CA ARG A 112 2.87 9.38 12.76
C ARG A 112 2.21 8.09 13.23
N VAL A 113 2.12 7.09 12.36
CA VAL A 113 1.55 5.78 12.72
C VAL A 113 2.34 5.12 13.84
N ARG A 114 3.67 5.17 13.81
CA ARG A 114 4.52 4.59 14.88
C ARG A 114 4.31 5.29 16.23
N HIS A 115 4.20 6.62 16.24
CA HIS A 115 3.96 7.37 17.49
C HIS A 115 2.58 7.09 18.07
N SER A 116 1.53 7.02 17.24
CA SER A 116 0.18 6.69 17.70
C SER A 116 0.09 5.29 18.32
N SER A 117 0.89 4.33 17.83
CA SER A 117 0.93 2.97 18.39
C SER A 117 1.66 2.90 19.72
N SER A 118 2.61 3.80 19.97
CA SER A 118 3.39 3.83 21.23
C SER A 118 2.57 4.40 22.40
N ASP A 119 1.71 5.38 22.15
CA ASP A 119 0.88 6.00 23.20
C ASP A 119 -0.25 5.06 23.66
N SER A 120 -0.74 4.18 22.80
CA SER A 120 -1.80 3.22 23.14
C SER A 120 -1.32 2.12 24.11
N VAL A 121 -0.03 1.81 24.13
CA VAL A 121 0.54 0.77 25.02
C VAL A 121 0.83 1.33 26.43
N ALA A 122 1.04 2.63 26.57
CA ALA A 122 1.31 3.25 27.85
C ALA A 122 0.06 3.41 28.74
N SER A 123 -1.13 3.49 28.15
CA SER A 123 -2.40 3.65 28.88
C SER A 123 -2.93 2.37 29.49
N THR A 124 -2.48 1.19 29.07
CA THR A 124 -3.02 -0.11 29.56
C THR A 124 -2.29 -0.62 30.82
N ARG A 125 -1.29 0.10 31.34
CA ARG A 125 -0.44 -0.39 32.45
C ARG A 125 -0.80 0.16 33.83
N LEU A 126 -1.90 0.88 33.98
CA LEU A 126 -2.29 1.51 35.26
C LEU A 126 -3.62 1.03 35.88
N GLU A 127 -4.19 -0.10 35.43
CA GLU A 127 -5.31 -0.71 36.13
C GLU A 127 -5.12 -2.23 36.30
N SER A 128 -4.17 -2.59 37.15
CA SER A 128 -4.10 -3.93 37.77
C SER A 128 -4.20 -3.76 39.27
N GLY A 129 -5.37 -3.36 39.73
CA GLY A 129 -5.79 -3.43 41.10
C GLY A 129 -6.89 -4.47 41.24
N SER A 130 -6.50 -5.61 41.79
CA SER A 130 -7.33 -6.57 42.58
C SER A 130 -8.84 -6.46 42.47
N GLN A 131 -9.47 -7.43 41.82
CA GLN A 131 -10.70 -8.07 42.33
C GLN A 131 -10.96 -9.36 41.55
N THR A 132 -10.83 -10.47 42.23
CA THR A 132 -11.30 -11.80 41.84
C THR A 132 -12.81 -11.87 42.19
N PRO A 133 -13.71 -12.17 41.26
CA PRO A 133 -15.02 -12.73 41.60
C PRO A 133 -15.06 -14.23 41.27
N PRO A 134 -15.80 -15.01 42.06
CA PRO A 134 -15.89 -16.45 41.89
C PRO A 134 -16.87 -16.86 40.80
N GLY A 135 -16.48 -17.88 40.05
CA GLY A 135 -17.25 -18.90 39.39
C GLY A 135 -18.58 -18.51 38.72
N HIS A 136 -18.56 -18.48 37.40
CA HIS A 136 -19.69 -18.98 36.61
C HIS A 136 -19.15 -19.66 35.36
N GLN A 137 -19.24 -20.99 35.34
CA GLN A 137 -19.15 -21.81 34.13
C GLN A 137 -20.34 -21.45 33.25
N THR A 138 -20.10 -20.82 32.13
CA THR A 138 -21.09 -20.75 31.06
C THR A 138 -20.53 -21.56 29.89
N GLN A 139 -21.06 -22.76 29.73
CA GLN A 139 -20.94 -23.56 28.52
C GLN A 139 -21.57 -22.77 27.37
N HIS A 140 -20.78 -22.27 26.48
CA HIS A 140 -21.25 -21.77 25.18
C HIS A 140 -21.38 -22.96 24.23
N SER A 141 -22.60 -23.51 24.17
CA SER A 141 -23.04 -24.33 23.03
C SER A 141 -23.01 -23.52 21.75
N PHE A 142 -22.21 -23.94 20.79
CA PHE A 142 -22.27 -23.43 19.42
C PHE A 142 -23.60 -23.85 18.77
N PRO A 143 -24.27 -22.94 18.02
CA PRO A 143 -25.49 -23.30 17.31
C PRO A 143 -25.19 -24.27 16.15
N PRO A 144 -26.12 -25.26 15.89
CA PRO A 144 -25.87 -26.39 14.97
C PRO A 144 -26.04 -26.04 13.49
N MET A 145 -25.73 -24.82 13.07
CA MET A 145 -25.90 -24.37 11.67
C MET A 145 -24.67 -24.59 10.77
N PHE A 146 -23.55 -25.01 11.34
CA PHE A 146 -22.33 -25.21 10.54
C PHE A 146 -22.03 -26.67 10.16
N GLN A 147 -22.82 -27.62 10.61
CA GLN A 147 -22.60 -29.05 10.32
C GLN A 147 -23.12 -29.50 8.94
N LYS A 148 -23.97 -28.67 8.30
CA LYS A 148 -24.62 -29.06 7.03
C LYS A 148 -23.82 -28.76 5.75
N VAL A 149 -22.72 -28.04 5.86
CA VAL A 149 -21.91 -27.63 4.68
C VAL A 149 -20.75 -28.60 4.40
N LEU A 150 -20.42 -29.49 5.34
CA LEU A 150 -19.32 -30.44 5.16
C LEU A 150 -19.75 -31.81 4.60
N ASP A 151 -21.06 -32.11 4.58
CA ASP A 151 -21.55 -33.40 4.07
C ASP A 151 -21.89 -33.38 2.56
N GLU A 152 -21.78 -32.24 1.89
CA GLU A 152 -22.15 -32.11 0.47
C GLU A 152 -20.95 -32.10 -0.51
N ILE A 153 -19.71 -32.23 -0.02
CA ILE A 153 -18.50 -32.24 -0.87
C ILE A 153 -17.82 -33.64 -0.91
N GLY A 154 -18.50 -34.65 -0.43
CA GLY A 154 -17.93 -35.99 -0.29
C GLY A 154 -18.64 -37.12 -1.05
N ALA A 155 -19.21 -36.88 -2.24
CA ALA A 155 -19.73 -37.98 -3.08
C ALA A 155 -19.75 -37.55 -4.54
N ASP A 156 -18.64 -37.76 -5.23
CA ASP A 156 -18.66 -38.27 -6.61
C ASP A 156 -17.30 -38.88 -6.91
N ASP A 157 -17.39 -40.15 -7.17
CA ASP A 157 -16.39 -41.10 -7.67
C ASP A 157 -15.95 -40.76 -9.11
#